data_c10eec182119acba6895dc771942d2a0
#
_entry.id   c10eec182119acba6895dc771942d2a0
#
_cell.length_a   1.000
_cell.length_b   1.000
_cell.length_c   1.000
_cell.angle_alpha   90.00
_cell.angle_beta   90.00
_cell.angle_gamma   90.00
#
_symmetry.space_group_name_H-M   'P 1'
#
loop_
_entity.id
_entity.type
_entity.pdbx_description
1 polymer ?
#
loop_
_entity_poly.entity_id
_entity_poly.type
_entity_poly.pdbx_seq_one_letter_code
_entity_poly.pdbx_strand_id
1 'polypeptide(L)'
;MIGILKYWIEGRKFPTLGKTASFFSKHWKNQPENFQTLENSLLLPAPCSLPPAAKRGAALIVVMWVLIIVSLIVSAFAFEMQLEARLISAQRKRFKADQLALAGVELAKAMLAFEEDPLEGDDIVYDDPFSSEASKIAEGVPVRFVEEFGDGTITLRIDYEKGRQNIHKMSLDEWHELFDQAGIPNVEWDSLLGCLTDWEDEGDAHQLNGAEKDDPFYRERGYEPKNAPVDTIDELLLIKGWTQEILYGNLADEDAENEMSGIAGQLTTWGDGKINPNSASREVLNSLNISEEMVDAILDARLGLDGEEGTEDDGITQEDFAALGLSGDVFTLKPEYVTVISEGSVGGLTSTISSIFKLGEKEPAPLFWLEE
;
A
#
# COMPACT_ATOMS: atom_id res chain seq x y z
N MET A 1 16.44 -5.20 21.64
CA MET A 1 16.21 -4.11 20.66
C MET A 1 14.88 -3.38 20.89
N ILE A 2 13.82 -4.06 21.25
CA ILE A 2 12.50 -3.46 21.63
C ILE A 2 12.63 -2.39 22.73
N GLY A 3 13.56 -2.54 23.68
CA GLY A 3 13.84 -1.53 24.71
C GLY A 3 14.42 -0.21 24.17
N ILE A 4 15.09 -0.23 23.03
CA ILE A 4 15.73 0.97 22.43
C ILE A 4 14.69 1.82 21.67
N LEU A 5 13.72 1.18 21.02
CA LEU A 5 12.62 1.90 20.35
C LEU A 5 11.73 2.61 21.38
N LYS A 6 11.47 1.97 22.51
CA LYS A 6 10.69 2.56 23.63
C LYS A 6 11.39 3.79 24.22
N TYR A 7 12.73 3.76 24.31
CA TYR A 7 13.55 4.86 24.80
C TYR A 7 13.61 6.04 23.82
N TRP A 8 13.51 5.79 22.52
CA TRP A 8 13.55 6.82 21.49
C TRP A 8 12.25 7.63 21.41
N ILE A 9 11.11 6.99 21.72
CA ILE A 9 9.77 7.62 21.71
C ILE A 9 9.52 8.43 23.00
N GLU A 10 10.05 7.99 24.16
CA GLU A 10 9.88 8.69 25.45
C GLU A 10 10.88 9.83 25.68
N GLY A 11 11.97 9.91 24.93
CA GLY A 11 13.08 10.85 25.14
C GLY A 11 13.07 12.14 24.31
N ARG A 12 12.26 12.28 23.26
CA ARG A 12 12.19 13.53 22.51
C ARG A 12 11.09 14.44 23.02
N LYS A 13 11.49 15.40 23.86
CA LYS A 13 10.72 16.62 24.03
C LYS A 13 10.67 17.33 22.70
N PHE A 14 9.50 17.40 22.06
CA PHE A 14 9.27 18.23 20.90
C PHE A 14 9.74 19.66 21.21
N PRO A 15 10.49 20.31 20.28
CA PRO A 15 10.78 21.73 20.42
C PRO A 15 9.44 22.46 20.40
N THR A 16 9.14 23.14 21.48
CA THR A 16 8.01 24.03 21.65
C THR A 16 7.91 24.96 20.44
N LEU A 17 6.76 24.95 19.77
CA LEU A 17 6.34 25.94 18.77
C LEU A 17 6.33 27.35 19.41
N GLY A 18 7.51 27.94 19.52
CA GLY A 18 7.74 29.23 20.15
C GLY A 18 8.02 30.38 19.15
N LYS A 19 7.67 30.25 17.86
CA LYS A 19 7.93 31.32 16.89
C LYS A 19 6.76 31.73 15.99
N THR A 20 5.59 31.17 16.09
CA THR A 20 4.41 31.62 15.32
C THR A 20 3.46 32.53 16.09
N ALA A 21 3.60 32.67 17.40
CA ALA A 21 2.79 33.61 18.20
C ALA A 21 3.26 35.09 18.15
N SER A 22 4.43 35.38 17.56
CA SER A 22 4.94 36.76 17.48
C SER A 22 4.49 37.54 16.24
N PHE A 23 3.87 36.88 15.26
CA PHE A 23 3.45 37.54 14.02
C PHE A 23 2.06 38.20 14.13
N PHE A 24 1.20 37.70 15.01
CA PHE A 24 -0.15 38.25 15.23
C PHE A 24 -0.21 39.41 16.26
N SER A 25 0.79 39.55 17.09
CA SER A 25 0.83 40.61 18.14
C SER A 25 1.35 41.95 17.66
N LYS A 26 1.94 42.05 16.47
CA LYS A 26 2.54 43.31 15.95
C LYS A 26 1.64 44.16 15.05
N HIS A 27 0.45 43.66 14.70
CA HIS A 27 -0.44 44.40 13.75
C HIS A 27 -1.60 45.12 14.41
N TRP A 28 -1.70 45.11 15.77
CA TRP A 28 -2.81 45.73 16.50
C TRP A 28 -2.37 46.92 17.37
N LYS A 29 -1.17 47.45 17.22
CA LYS A 29 -0.63 48.53 18.07
C LYS A 29 -0.44 49.88 17.38
N ASN A 30 -0.89 50.07 16.16
CA ASN A 30 -0.79 51.35 15.49
C ASN A 30 -2.14 51.77 14.88
N GLN A 31 -3.03 52.29 15.70
CA GLN A 31 -4.00 53.28 15.28
C GLN A 31 -3.92 54.46 16.20
N PRO A 32 -3.81 55.70 15.66
CA PRO A 32 -3.65 56.90 16.46
C PRO A 32 -4.96 57.34 17.07
N GLU A 33 -4.89 57.65 18.34
CA GLU A 33 -5.91 58.42 19.06
C GLU A 33 -6.00 59.81 18.46
N ASN A 34 -7.19 60.14 17.91
CA ASN A 34 -7.60 61.50 17.71
C ASN A 34 -9.09 61.62 18.00
N PHE A 35 -9.41 61.76 19.28
CA PHE A 35 -10.63 62.40 19.71
C PHE A 35 -10.27 63.75 20.30
N GLN A 36 -10.31 64.80 19.47
CA GLN A 36 -10.35 66.15 19.94
C GLN A 36 -11.80 66.63 20.04
N THR A 37 -12.10 66.94 21.26
CA THR A 37 -13.12 67.84 21.77
C THR A 37 -13.57 68.93 20.79
N LEU A 38 -14.88 69.03 20.60
CA LEU A 38 -15.56 70.25 20.29
C LEU A 38 -16.68 70.46 21.32
N GLU A 39 -16.33 71.19 22.39
CA GLU A 39 -17.25 71.94 23.16
C GLU A 39 -17.57 73.26 22.40
N ASN A 40 -18.79 73.62 22.43
CA ASN A 40 -19.38 74.93 22.60
C ASN A 40 -20.47 75.32 21.60
N SER A 41 -21.59 75.50 22.25
CA SER A 41 -22.57 76.61 22.14
C SER A 41 -23.64 76.47 21.03
N LEU A 42 -24.87 76.35 21.47
CA LEU A 42 -25.80 77.47 21.54
C LEU A 42 -27.18 77.00 22.03
N LEU A 43 -27.61 77.73 23.02
CA LEU A 43 -29.00 77.74 23.56
C LEU A 43 -30.02 78.09 22.54
N LEU A 44 -31.24 77.46 22.58
CA LEU A 44 -32.51 78.06 22.69
C LEU A 44 -33.68 77.03 22.54
N PRO A 45 -34.89 77.33 22.92
CA PRO A 45 -35.63 76.46 23.84
C PRO A 45 -36.67 75.59 23.13
N ALA A 46 -37.11 74.58 23.86
CA ALA A 46 -38.12 73.58 23.47
C ALA A 46 -39.49 74.19 23.14
N PRO A 47 -40.25 73.48 22.28
CA PRO A 47 -41.59 73.17 22.68
C PRO A 47 -41.74 71.72 23.07
N CYS A 48 -42.30 71.48 24.25
CA CYS A 48 -42.74 70.17 24.70
C CYS A 48 -43.65 69.54 23.66
N SER A 49 -43.14 68.57 22.94
CA SER A 49 -44.00 67.54 22.33
C SER A 49 -43.64 66.24 23.07
N LEU A 50 -44.63 65.72 23.78
CA LEU A 50 -44.62 64.43 24.40
C LEU A 50 -44.19 63.41 23.34
N PRO A 51 -43.17 62.62 23.64
CA PRO A 51 -42.80 61.52 22.73
C PRO A 51 -43.99 60.57 22.63
N PRO A 52 -44.36 60.12 21.42
CA PRO A 52 -45.41 59.13 21.26
C PRO A 52 -45.06 57.92 22.10
N ALA A 53 -46.05 57.45 22.86
CA ALA A 53 -45.84 56.27 23.74
C ALA A 53 -45.21 55.14 22.96
N ALA A 54 -43.94 54.91 23.20
CA ALA A 54 -43.19 53.83 22.57
C ALA A 54 -43.90 52.52 22.87
N LYS A 55 -44.39 51.89 21.81
CA LYS A 55 -45.04 50.58 21.86
C LYS A 55 -44.10 49.61 22.56
N ARG A 56 -44.33 49.37 23.87
CA ARG A 56 -43.46 48.54 24.75
C ARG A 56 -43.30 47.07 24.27
N GLY A 57 -43.98 46.64 23.19
CA GLY A 57 -43.85 45.33 22.58
C GLY A 57 -42.76 45.18 21.49
N ALA A 58 -42.32 46.29 20.86
CA ALA A 58 -41.34 46.21 19.78
C ALA A 58 -39.92 45.86 20.25
N ALA A 59 -39.52 46.31 21.44
CA ALA A 59 -38.19 46.01 22.00
C ALA A 59 -38.01 44.51 22.27
N LEU A 60 -39.02 43.81 22.71
CA LEU A 60 -38.95 42.37 22.97
C LEU A 60 -38.76 41.55 21.69
N ILE A 61 -39.40 41.95 20.61
CA ILE A 61 -39.26 41.32 19.27
C ILE A 61 -37.81 41.54 18.76
N VAL A 62 -37.27 42.73 18.89
CA VAL A 62 -35.87 43.02 18.49
C VAL A 62 -34.88 42.17 19.30
N VAL A 63 -35.06 42.08 20.60
CA VAL A 63 -34.21 41.21 21.46
C VAL A 63 -34.33 39.75 21.06
N MET A 64 -35.52 39.24 20.77
CA MET A 64 -35.68 37.86 20.29
C MET A 64 -34.94 37.66 18.96
N TRP A 65 -35.06 38.56 18.01
CA TRP A 65 -34.33 38.46 16.74
C TRP A 65 -32.82 38.48 16.92
N VAL A 66 -32.29 39.36 17.78
CA VAL A 66 -30.86 39.38 18.11
C VAL A 66 -30.40 38.08 18.72
N LEU A 67 -31.16 37.51 19.69
CA LEU A 67 -30.85 36.21 20.29
C LEU A 67 -30.85 35.08 19.26
N ILE A 68 -31.81 35.07 18.32
CA ILE A 68 -31.86 34.08 17.25
C ILE A 68 -30.62 34.19 16.36
N ILE A 69 -30.25 35.40 15.93
CA ILE A 69 -29.06 35.62 15.10
C ILE A 69 -27.80 35.21 15.81
N VAL A 70 -27.64 35.60 17.08
CA VAL A 70 -26.46 35.20 17.88
C VAL A 70 -26.42 33.69 18.05
N SER A 71 -27.57 33.03 18.32
CA SER A 71 -27.61 31.57 18.44
C SER A 71 -27.22 30.85 17.14
N LEU A 72 -27.65 31.39 15.99
CA LEU A 72 -27.29 30.86 14.67
C LEU A 72 -25.78 30.99 14.42
N ILE A 73 -25.19 32.14 14.75
CA ILE A 73 -23.74 32.37 14.59
C ILE A 73 -22.96 31.42 15.51
N VAL A 74 -23.34 31.29 16.77
CA VAL A 74 -22.70 30.36 17.72
C VAL A 74 -22.82 28.92 17.26
N SER A 75 -24.00 28.52 16.74
CA SER A 75 -24.23 27.16 16.22
C SER A 75 -23.39 26.89 14.97
N ALA A 76 -23.27 27.85 14.04
CA ALA A 76 -22.43 27.73 12.87
C ALA A 76 -20.95 27.56 13.26
N PHE A 77 -20.47 28.41 14.17
CA PHE A 77 -19.09 28.31 14.67
C PHE A 77 -18.82 26.99 15.39
N ALA A 78 -19.76 26.53 16.24
CA ALA A 78 -19.62 25.24 16.90
C ALA A 78 -19.56 24.07 15.91
N PHE A 79 -20.34 24.14 14.81
CA PHE A 79 -20.31 23.13 13.76
C PHE A 79 -18.96 23.11 13.02
N GLU A 80 -18.45 24.30 12.65
CA GLU A 80 -17.11 24.42 12.02
C GLU A 80 -16.01 23.85 12.91
N MET A 81 -16.00 24.18 14.21
CA MET A 81 -15.03 23.66 15.17
C MET A 81 -15.12 22.13 15.33
N GLN A 82 -16.34 21.55 15.27
CA GLN A 82 -16.49 20.09 15.31
C GLN A 82 -15.95 19.43 14.05
N LEU A 83 -16.18 20.02 12.87
CA LEU A 83 -15.66 19.51 11.60
C LEU A 83 -14.13 19.56 11.60
N GLU A 84 -13.55 20.69 12.00
CA GLU A 84 -12.09 20.85 12.11
C GLU A 84 -11.46 19.85 13.09
N ALA A 85 -12.07 19.64 14.24
CA ALA A 85 -11.60 18.66 15.21
C ALA A 85 -11.62 17.22 14.65
N ARG A 86 -12.66 16.86 13.87
CA ARG A 86 -12.73 15.56 13.18
C ARG A 86 -11.65 15.41 12.12
N LEU A 87 -11.41 16.45 11.31
CA LEU A 87 -10.36 16.45 10.29
C LEU A 87 -8.98 16.29 10.91
N ILE A 88 -8.67 17.05 11.97
CA ILE A 88 -7.41 16.93 12.69
C ILE A 88 -7.24 15.54 13.31
N SER A 89 -8.33 14.97 13.86
CA SER A 89 -8.29 13.62 14.40
C SER A 89 -8.03 12.57 13.32
N ALA A 90 -8.67 12.68 12.14
CA ALA A 90 -8.45 11.79 11.00
C ALA A 90 -7.02 11.92 10.47
N GLN A 91 -6.51 13.13 10.30
CA GLN A 91 -5.12 13.37 9.87
C GLN A 91 -4.10 12.78 10.84
N ARG A 92 -4.33 12.90 12.16
CA ARG A 92 -3.46 12.28 13.16
C ARG A 92 -3.45 10.76 13.08
N LYS A 93 -4.63 10.16 12.86
CA LYS A 93 -4.74 8.70 12.72
C LYS A 93 -4.02 8.23 11.45
N ARG A 94 -4.23 8.93 10.31
CA ARG A 94 -3.55 8.62 9.06
C ARG A 94 -2.03 8.71 9.23
N PHE A 95 -1.54 9.82 9.77
CA PHE A 95 -0.10 9.97 10.03
C PHE A 95 0.47 8.85 10.92
N LYS A 96 -0.29 8.41 11.95
CA LYS A 96 0.14 7.29 12.78
C LYS A 96 0.14 5.97 12.01
N ALA A 97 -0.86 5.73 11.17
CA ALA A 97 -0.92 4.56 10.29
C ALA A 97 0.28 4.53 9.35
N ASP A 98 0.61 5.67 8.70
CA ASP A 98 1.80 5.81 7.85
C ASP A 98 3.10 5.49 8.60
N GLN A 99 3.23 5.98 9.85
CA GLN A 99 4.41 5.71 10.68
C GLN A 99 4.48 4.24 11.13
N LEU A 100 3.35 3.57 11.35
CA LEU A 100 3.31 2.15 11.66
C LEU A 100 3.67 1.31 10.42
N ALA A 101 3.18 1.66 9.24
CA ALA A 101 3.56 1.01 8.00
C ALA A 101 5.08 1.12 7.74
N LEU A 102 5.65 2.32 7.92
CA LEU A 102 7.10 2.53 7.84
C LEU A 102 7.87 1.71 8.88
N ALA A 103 7.37 1.65 10.11
CA ALA A 103 8.00 0.86 11.17
C ALA A 103 7.97 -0.64 10.85
N GLY A 104 6.91 -1.14 10.21
CA GLY A 104 6.82 -2.52 9.75
C GLY A 104 7.84 -2.85 8.66
N VAL A 105 8.12 -1.92 7.72
CA VAL A 105 9.20 -2.10 6.74
C VAL A 105 10.58 -2.18 7.43
N GLU A 106 10.84 -1.33 8.43
CA GLU A 106 12.10 -1.40 9.18
C GLU A 106 12.20 -2.70 10.02
N LEU A 107 11.06 -3.21 10.50
CA LEU A 107 10.99 -4.52 11.15
C LEU A 107 11.31 -5.65 10.14
N ALA A 108 10.73 -5.59 8.94
CA ALA A 108 11.04 -6.54 7.87
C ALA A 108 12.54 -6.53 7.52
N LYS A 109 13.15 -5.36 7.36
CA LYS A 109 14.61 -5.26 7.13
C LYS A 109 15.43 -5.92 8.25
N ALA A 110 14.99 -5.77 9.50
CA ALA A 110 15.65 -6.43 10.61
C ALA A 110 15.50 -7.96 10.55
N MET A 111 14.33 -8.46 10.11
CA MET A 111 14.11 -9.89 9.87
C MET A 111 14.97 -10.41 8.71
N LEU A 112 15.03 -9.67 7.60
CA LEU A 112 15.84 -10.03 6.42
C LEU A 112 17.36 -10.02 6.70
N ALA A 113 17.81 -9.23 7.66
CA ALA A 113 19.20 -9.15 8.11
C ALA A 113 19.51 -10.09 9.29
N PHE A 114 18.53 -10.87 9.74
CA PHE A 114 18.71 -11.84 10.82
C PHE A 114 19.59 -12.98 10.33
N GLU A 115 20.74 -13.16 10.96
CA GLU A 115 21.62 -14.30 10.75
C GLU A 115 21.56 -15.14 12.04
N GLU A 116 21.28 -16.42 11.90
CA GLU A 116 21.44 -17.35 13.02
C GLU A 116 22.91 -17.37 13.43
N ASP A 117 23.19 -17.23 14.73
CA ASP A 117 24.56 -17.31 15.21
C ASP A 117 25.01 -18.81 15.24
N PRO A 118 25.91 -19.23 14.35
CA PRO A 118 26.33 -20.63 14.27
C PRO A 118 27.12 -21.11 15.50
N LEU A 119 27.37 -20.22 16.48
CA LEU A 119 28.11 -20.56 17.73
C LEU A 119 27.15 -20.88 18.89
N GLU A 120 25.88 -20.57 18.77
CA GLU A 120 24.85 -20.97 19.73
C GLU A 120 24.27 -22.30 19.21
N GLY A 121 24.66 -23.41 19.87
CA GLY A 121 24.33 -24.76 19.42
C GLY A 121 22.81 -25.03 19.33
N ASP A 122 22.46 -26.17 18.70
CA ASP A 122 21.12 -26.68 18.35
C ASP A 122 20.00 -26.64 19.42
N ASP A 123 20.24 -26.05 20.59
CA ASP A 123 19.31 -26.04 21.73
C ASP A 123 18.68 -24.64 22.01
N ILE A 124 18.94 -23.61 21.22
CA ILE A 124 18.27 -22.30 21.41
C ILE A 124 16.94 -22.30 20.69
N VAL A 125 15.92 -22.66 21.42
CA VAL A 125 14.54 -22.39 21.06
C VAL A 125 14.35 -20.87 21.16
N TYR A 126 14.24 -20.21 20.01
CA TYR A 126 13.82 -18.82 19.95
C TYR A 126 12.37 -18.74 20.42
N ASP A 127 12.17 -18.42 21.70
CA ASP A 127 10.86 -18.37 22.35
C ASP A 127 10.15 -17.02 22.06
N ASP A 128 10.66 -16.24 21.10
CA ASP A 128 10.04 -14.99 20.66
C ASP A 128 9.55 -15.09 19.20
N PRO A 129 8.34 -14.57 18.93
CA PRO A 129 7.73 -14.67 17.59
C PRO A 129 8.57 -14.04 16.47
N PHE A 130 9.38 -13.02 16.79
CA PHE A 130 10.21 -12.33 15.80
C PHE A 130 11.31 -13.25 15.27
N SER A 131 12.04 -13.93 16.16
CA SER A 131 13.14 -14.80 15.76
C SER A 131 12.63 -16.05 15.04
N SER A 132 11.49 -16.61 15.49
CA SER A 132 10.83 -17.73 14.84
C SER A 132 10.40 -17.39 13.40
N GLU A 133 9.76 -16.24 13.18
CA GLU A 133 9.36 -15.83 11.84
C GLU A 133 10.56 -15.41 10.97
N ALA A 134 11.63 -14.86 11.57
CA ALA A 134 12.83 -14.49 10.84
C ALA A 134 13.61 -15.71 10.32
N SER A 135 13.62 -16.84 11.06
CA SER A 135 14.27 -18.08 10.61
C SER A 135 13.58 -18.69 9.38
N LYS A 136 12.24 -18.62 9.29
CA LYS A 136 11.48 -19.08 8.14
C LYS A 136 11.88 -18.39 6.82
N ILE A 137 12.38 -17.14 6.91
CA ILE A 137 12.84 -16.39 5.73
C ILE A 137 14.01 -17.08 5.04
N ALA A 138 14.95 -17.64 5.81
CA ALA A 138 16.09 -18.34 5.26
C ALA A 138 15.67 -19.62 4.51
N GLU A 139 14.55 -20.23 4.89
CA GLU A 139 13.98 -21.43 4.28
C GLU A 139 13.07 -21.11 3.08
N GLY A 140 12.82 -19.83 2.81
CA GLY A 140 11.98 -19.39 1.69
C GLY A 140 10.48 -19.58 1.94
N VAL A 141 10.07 -19.67 3.20
CA VAL A 141 8.67 -19.78 3.62
C VAL A 141 8.09 -18.38 3.80
N PRO A 142 6.90 -18.09 3.24
CA PRO A 142 6.24 -16.79 3.44
C PRO A 142 5.96 -16.50 4.91
N VAL A 143 6.20 -15.25 5.32
CA VAL A 143 6.05 -14.79 6.70
C VAL A 143 4.85 -13.89 6.85
N ARG A 144 4.05 -14.11 7.89
CA ARG A 144 2.96 -13.24 8.31
C ARG A 144 3.15 -12.89 9.78
N PHE A 145 3.37 -11.62 10.06
CA PHE A 145 3.61 -11.13 11.41
C PHE A 145 2.64 -10.00 11.75
N VAL A 146 2.04 -10.07 12.92
CA VAL A 146 1.10 -9.04 13.41
C VAL A 146 1.53 -8.60 14.80
N GLU A 147 1.72 -7.30 14.96
CA GLU A 147 2.13 -6.71 16.24
C GLU A 147 1.23 -5.53 16.61
N GLU A 148 0.75 -5.50 17.84
CA GLU A 148 0.02 -4.36 18.39
C GLU A 148 1.00 -3.32 18.93
N PHE A 149 0.92 -2.09 18.43
CA PHE A 149 1.79 -1.00 18.87
C PHE A 149 0.98 0.23 19.26
N GLY A 150 0.86 0.43 20.56
CA GLY A 150 0.13 1.56 21.13
C GLY A 150 -1.38 1.48 20.90
N ASP A 151 -1.92 2.38 20.06
CA ASP A 151 -3.33 2.42 19.65
C ASP A 151 -3.54 1.94 18.19
N GLY A 152 -2.54 1.28 17.63
CA GLY A 152 -2.57 0.75 16.26
C GLY A 152 -1.93 -0.63 16.17
N THR A 153 -1.99 -1.19 14.95
CA THR A 153 -1.49 -2.52 14.62
C THR A 153 -0.59 -2.43 13.41
N ILE A 154 0.51 -3.18 13.42
CA ILE A 154 1.37 -3.43 12.27
C ILE A 154 1.04 -4.84 11.79
N THR A 155 0.66 -4.98 10.52
CA THR A 155 0.56 -6.26 9.84
C THR A 155 1.66 -6.32 8.79
N LEU A 156 2.56 -7.28 8.92
CA LEU A 156 3.67 -7.47 8.02
C LEU A 156 3.49 -8.79 7.26
N ARG A 157 3.65 -8.73 5.95
CA ARG A 157 3.68 -9.89 5.08
C ARG A 157 4.95 -9.86 4.24
N ILE A 158 5.68 -10.96 4.22
CA ILE A 158 6.88 -11.15 3.41
C ILE A 158 6.60 -12.32 2.47
N ASP A 159 6.50 -12.03 1.19
CA ASP A 159 6.29 -12.99 0.11
C ASP A 159 7.54 -13.03 -0.78
N TYR A 160 7.72 -14.10 -1.54
CA TYR A 160 8.86 -14.25 -2.43
C TYR A 160 8.47 -14.01 -3.88
N GLU A 161 9.27 -13.22 -4.60
CA GLU A 161 9.06 -12.99 -6.02
C GLU A 161 9.17 -14.30 -6.83
N LYS A 162 9.99 -15.24 -6.38
CA LYS A 162 10.08 -16.59 -6.98
C LYS A 162 8.83 -17.47 -6.76
N GLY A 163 7.84 -17.02 -6.02
CA GLY A 163 6.50 -17.62 -6.00
C GLY A 163 5.65 -17.28 -7.22
N ARG A 164 6.16 -16.40 -8.10
CA ARG A 164 5.49 -15.90 -9.31
C ARG A 164 6.33 -16.21 -10.54
N GLN A 165 5.69 -16.24 -11.71
CA GLN A 165 6.37 -16.43 -12.98
C GLN A 165 7.01 -15.14 -13.47
N ASN A 166 8.28 -15.23 -13.88
CA ASN A 166 8.98 -14.09 -14.46
C ASN A 166 8.58 -13.91 -15.93
N ILE A 167 7.90 -12.79 -16.25
CA ILE A 167 7.35 -12.51 -17.58
C ILE A 167 8.40 -12.58 -18.71
N HIS A 168 9.68 -12.27 -18.41
CA HIS A 168 10.78 -12.32 -19.39
C HIS A 168 11.34 -13.72 -19.62
N LYS A 169 10.87 -14.73 -18.85
CA LYS A 169 11.37 -16.12 -18.89
C LYS A 169 10.29 -17.12 -19.26
N MET A 170 9.03 -16.73 -19.23
CA MET A 170 7.91 -17.61 -19.56
C MET A 170 7.96 -18.08 -21.02
N SER A 171 7.70 -19.34 -21.21
CA SER A 171 7.44 -19.94 -22.52
C SER A 171 6.03 -19.61 -23.01
N LEU A 172 5.77 -19.82 -24.31
CA LEU A 172 4.43 -19.65 -24.86
C LEU A 172 3.41 -20.58 -24.20
N ASP A 173 3.81 -21.82 -23.87
CA ASP A 173 2.92 -22.79 -23.26
C ASP A 173 2.52 -22.36 -21.85
N GLU A 174 3.46 -21.80 -21.06
CA GLU A 174 3.18 -21.25 -19.72
C GLU A 174 2.26 -20.02 -19.79
N TRP A 175 2.44 -19.13 -20.77
CA TRP A 175 1.53 -18.01 -21.00
C TRP A 175 0.13 -18.48 -21.37
N HIS A 176 0.00 -19.45 -22.27
CA HIS A 176 -1.29 -19.99 -22.69
C HIS A 176 -2.04 -20.65 -21.53
N GLU A 177 -1.33 -21.43 -20.72
CA GLU A 177 -1.91 -22.06 -19.53
C GLU A 177 -2.39 -21.03 -18.50
N LEU A 178 -1.55 -19.99 -18.25
CA LEU A 178 -1.92 -18.91 -17.35
C LEU A 178 -3.16 -18.14 -17.85
N PHE A 179 -3.24 -17.86 -19.15
CA PHE A 179 -4.38 -17.18 -19.75
C PHE A 179 -5.66 -18.03 -19.69
N ASP A 180 -5.55 -19.33 -19.95
CA ASP A 180 -6.69 -20.26 -19.87
C ASP A 180 -7.26 -20.32 -18.45
N GLN A 181 -6.39 -20.49 -17.46
CA GLN A 181 -6.79 -20.51 -16.05
C GLN A 181 -7.44 -19.19 -15.61
N ALA A 182 -6.98 -18.07 -16.13
CA ALA A 182 -7.54 -16.75 -15.82
C ALA A 182 -8.84 -16.44 -16.54
N GLY A 183 -9.29 -17.30 -17.47
CA GLY A 183 -10.50 -17.09 -18.27
C GLY A 183 -10.34 -16.06 -19.39
N ILE A 184 -9.10 -15.75 -19.80
CA ILE A 184 -8.84 -14.81 -20.90
C ILE A 184 -9.20 -15.51 -22.22
N PRO A 185 -10.00 -14.86 -23.10
CA PRO A 185 -10.40 -15.46 -24.37
C PRO A 185 -9.20 -15.81 -25.27
N ASN A 186 -9.14 -17.06 -25.76
CA ASN A 186 -8.01 -17.54 -26.56
C ASN A 186 -7.77 -16.77 -27.87
N VAL A 187 -8.78 -16.07 -28.38
CA VAL A 187 -8.67 -15.20 -29.56
C VAL A 187 -7.76 -14.00 -29.31
N GLU A 188 -7.52 -13.62 -28.07
CA GLU A 188 -6.71 -12.47 -27.69
C GLU A 188 -5.24 -12.84 -27.42
N TRP A 189 -4.93 -14.10 -27.11
CA TRP A 189 -3.61 -14.53 -26.63
C TRP A 189 -2.46 -14.15 -27.55
N ASP A 190 -2.57 -14.48 -28.85
CA ASP A 190 -1.52 -14.14 -29.82
C ASP A 190 -1.29 -12.64 -29.97
N SER A 191 -2.37 -11.84 -29.82
CA SER A 191 -2.27 -10.39 -29.89
C SER A 191 -1.63 -9.80 -28.65
N LEU A 192 -1.97 -10.31 -27.47
CA LEU A 192 -1.38 -9.88 -26.19
C LEU A 192 0.13 -10.15 -26.18
N LEU A 193 0.54 -11.36 -26.56
CA LEU A 193 1.96 -11.75 -26.59
C LEU A 193 2.72 -11.07 -27.73
N GLY A 194 2.10 -10.87 -28.89
CA GLY A 194 2.69 -10.11 -29.99
C GLY A 194 2.95 -8.64 -29.62
N CYS A 195 1.97 -7.99 -28.98
CA CYS A 195 2.12 -6.62 -28.50
C CYS A 195 3.15 -6.49 -27.35
N LEU A 196 3.25 -7.50 -26.46
CA LEU A 196 4.27 -7.54 -25.42
C LEU A 196 5.67 -7.68 -26.05
N THR A 197 5.82 -8.52 -27.05
CA THR A 197 7.10 -8.70 -27.74
C THR A 197 7.53 -7.41 -28.45
N ASP A 198 6.63 -6.72 -29.17
CA ASP A 198 6.92 -5.44 -29.82
C ASP A 198 7.21 -4.31 -28.80
N TRP A 199 6.65 -4.41 -27.59
CA TRP A 199 6.97 -3.47 -26.51
C TRP A 199 8.40 -3.62 -26.00
N GLU A 200 8.91 -4.85 -25.96
CA GLU A 200 10.20 -5.18 -25.36
C GLU A 200 11.36 -5.22 -26.35
N ASP A 201 11.12 -5.54 -27.63
CA ASP A 201 12.20 -5.67 -28.61
C ASP A 201 12.75 -4.32 -29.06
N GLU A 202 14.02 -4.29 -29.50
CA GLU A 202 14.70 -3.05 -29.92
C GLU A 202 14.28 -2.59 -31.32
N GLY A 203 13.43 -3.34 -31.99
CA GLY A 203 13.05 -3.12 -33.38
C GLY A 203 11.83 -2.21 -33.57
N ASP A 204 11.58 -1.81 -34.81
CA ASP A 204 10.31 -1.21 -35.26
C ASP A 204 9.56 -2.19 -36.19
N ALA A 205 9.92 -3.47 -36.18
CA ALA A 205 9.33 -4.48 -37.04
C ALA A 205 8.20 -5.19 -36.31
N HIS A 206 6.97 -5.00 -36.79
CA HIS A 206 5.79 -5.62 -36.22
C HIS A 206 5.89 -7.13 -36.11
N GLN A 207 5.69 -7.67 -34.94
CA GLN A 207 5.38 -9.09 -34.75
C GLN A 207 3.99 -9.42 -35.32
N LEU A 208 3.76 -10.69 -35.58
CA LEU A 208 2.42 -11.15 -35.99
C LEU A 208 1.42 -10.80 -34.86
N ASN A 209 0.39 -10.02 -35.19
CA ASN A 209 -0.60 -9.49 -34.25
C ASN A 209 -0.07 -8.48 -33.23
N GLY A 210 1.16 -8.00 -33.36
CA GLY A 210 1.78 -7.00 -32.49
C GLY A 210 1.39 -5.55 -32.82
N ALA A 211 2.00 -4.61 -32.14
CA ALA A 211 1.75 -3.18 -32.31
C ALA A 211 2.98 -2.34 -32.01
N GLU A 212 3.44 -1.60 -33.01
CA GLU A 212 4.57 -0.69 -32.94
C GLU A 212 4.14 0.79 -32.84
N LYS A 213 5.09 1.71 -32.80
CA LYS A 213 4.87 3.17 -32.65
C LYS A 213 3.95 3.79 -33.69
N ASP A 214 3.79 3.16 -34.85
CA ASP A 214 2.89 3.63 -35.91
C ASP A 214 1.45 3.13 -35.74
N ASP A 215 1.20 2.24 -34.78
CA ASP A 215 -0.15 1.77 -34.42
C ASP A 215 -1.02 2.94 -33.92
N PRO A 216 -2.28 3.03 -34.34
CA PRO A 216 -3.21 4.04 -33.86
C PRO A 216 -3.34 4.09 -32.32
N PHE A 217 -3.22 2.95 -31.64
CA PHE A 217 -3.32 2.87 -30.18
C PHE A 217 -2.28 3.74 -29.48
N TYR A 218 -1.00 3.67 -29.88
CA TYR A 218 0.08 4.46 -29.29
C TYR A 218 0.05 5.92 -29.77
N ARG A 219 -0.21 6.13 -31.06
CA ARG A 219 -0.26 7.49 -31.65
C ARG A 219 -1.35 8.35 -31.04
N GLU A 220 -2.54 7.80 -30.77
CA GLU A 220 -3.65 8.53 -30.16
C GLU A 220 -3.39 8.86 -28.69
N ARG A 221 -2.61 8.03 -28.01
CA ARG A 221 -2.23 8.22 -26.60
C ARG A 221 -0.99 9.07 -26.40
N GLY A 222 -0.21 9.31 -27.47
CA GLY A 222 0.95 10.20 -27.48
C GLY A 222 2.20 9.61 -26.80
N TYR A 223 2.35 8.30 -26.80
CA TYR A 223 3.57 7.61 -26.38
C TYR A 223 3.92 6.49 -27.37
N GLU A 224 5.11 5.94 -27.26
CA GLU A 224 5.65 4.88 -28.12
C GLU A 224 5.97 3.64 -27.27
N PRO A 225 6.07 2.42 -27.86
CA PRO A 225 6.60 1.26 -27.17
C PRO A 225 7.97 1.56 -26.56
N LYS A 226 8.25 0.95 -25.41
CA LYS A 226 9.47 1.20 -24.63
C LYS A 226 10.73 0.71 -25.32
N ASN A 227 10.64 -0.33 -26.14
CA ASN A 227 11.74 -1.07 -26.76
C ASN A 227 12.78 -1.52 -25.72
N ALA A 228 12.30 -1.98 -24.57
CA ALA A 228 13.08 -2.51 -23.47
C ALA A 228 12.19 -3.40 -22.56
N PRO A 229 12.79 -4.28 -21.79
CA PRO A 229 12.05 -5.14 -20.85
C PRO A 229 11.11 -4.34 -19.94
N VAL A 230 9.98 -4.92 -19.63
CA VAL A 230 8.99 -4.36 -18.68
C VAL A 230 9.60 -4.27 -17.30
N ASP A 231 9.50 -3.12 -16.65
CA ASP A 231 10.05 -2.91 -15.28
C ASP A 231 9.07 -3.33 -14.18
N THR A 232 7.76 -3.15 -14.41
CA THR A 232 6.70 -3.47 -13.44
C THR A 232 5.51 -4.12 -14.13
N ILE A 233 4.75 -4.93 -13.42
CA ILE A 233 3.55 -5.59 -13.99
C ILE A 233 2.51 -4.57 -14.43
N ASP A 234 2.38 -3.44 -13.74
CA ASP A 234 1.45 -2.36 -14.12
C ASP A 234 1.80 -1.72 -15.48
N GLU A 235 3.06 -1.80 -15.92
CA GLU A 235 3.48 -1.31 -17.23
C GLU A 235 2.76 -2.03 -18.37
N LEU A 236 2.31 -3.28 -18.15
CA LEU A 236 1.50 -4.01 -19.12
C LEU A 236 0.23 -3.24 -19.53
N LEU A 237 -0.34 -2.41 -18.64
CA LEU A 237 -1.49 -1.55 -18.97
C LEU A 237 -1.20 -0.49 -20.05
N LEU A 238 0.06 -0.21 -20.32
CA LEU A 238 0.47 0.69 -21.40
C LEU A 238 0.53 -0.03 -22.77
N ILE A 239 0.53 -1.36 -22.76
CA ILE A 239 0.65 -2.18 -23.95
C ILE A 239 -0.74 -2.41 -24.58
N LYS A 240 -0.83 -2.34 -25.88
CA LYS A 240 -2.07 -2.57 -26.61
C LYS A 240 -2.66 -3.96 -26.31
N GLY A 241 -3.94 -3.97 -25.99
CA GLY A 241 -4.70 -5.20 -25.67
C GLY A 241 -4.71 -5.55 -24.19
N TRP A 242 -3.68 -5.18 -23.43
CA TRP A 242 -3.62 -5.42 -21.99
C TRP A 242 -4.55 -4.47 -21.24
N THR A 243 -5.50 -5.04 -20.49
CA THR A 243 -6.51 -4.28 -19.76
C THR A 243 -6.43 -4.54 -18.26
N GLN A 244 -7.12 -3.70 -17.50
CA GLN A 244 -7.20 -3.86 -16.05
C GLN A 244 -7.93 -5.15 -15.67
N GLU A 245 -8.89 -5.59 -16.47
CA GLU A 245 -9.62 -6.85 -16.26
C GLU A 245 -8.70 -8.07 -16.46
N ILE A 246 -7.82 -8.05 -17.46
CA ILE A 246 -6.81 -9.09 -17.66
C ILE A 246 -5.86 -9.17 -16.47
N LEU A 247 -5.36 -8.02 -15.98
CA LEU A 247 -4.37 -8.01 -14.90
C LEU A 247 -4.99 -8.27 -13.53
N TYR A 248 -6.12 -7.63 -13.21
CA TYR A 248 -6.67 -7.63 -11.85
C TYR A 248 -8.00 -8.37 -11.73
N GLY A 249 -8.53 -8.86 -12.85
CA GLY A 249 -9.80 -9.56 -12.88
C GLY A 249 -11.03 -8.65 -12.87
N ASN A 250 -12.18 -9.28 -13.07
CA ASN A 250 -13.49 -8.62 -13.11
C ASN A 250 -14.59 -9.42 -12.39
N LEU A 251 -14.22 -10.37 -11.54
CA LEU A 251 -15.18 -11.25 -10.83
C LEU A 251 -16.21 -10.50 -9.97
N ALA A 252 -15.95 -9.23 -9.64
CA ALA A 252 -16.87 -8.39 -8.90
C ALA A 252 -17.90 -7.69 -9.80
N ASP A 253 -17.74 -7.75 -11.13
CA ASP A 253 -18.64 -7.12 -12.10
C ASP A 253 -19.67 -8.18 -12.58
N GLU A 254 -20.90 -8.08 -12.07
CA GLU A 254 -22.01 -8.98 -12.43
C GLU A 254 -22.44 -8.88 -13.91
N ASP A 255 -22.06 -7.81 -14.59
CA ASP A 255 -22.38 -7.54 -16.00
C ASP A 255 -21.22 -7.90 -16.96
N ALA A 256 -20.11 -8.44 -16.45
CA ALA A 256 -18.98 -8.83 -17.28
C ALA A 256 -19.34 -9.94 -18.29
N GLU A 257 -18.97 -9.75 -19.55
CA GLU A 257 -19.21 -10.74 -20.62
C GLU A 257 -18.38 -12.03 -20.42
N ASN A 258 -17.18 -11.87 -19.85
CA ASN A 258 -16.29 -12.99 -19.49
C ASN A 258 -15.81 -12.77 -18.05
N GLU A 259 -15.85 -13.80 -17.25
CA GLU A 259 -15.31 -13.80 -15.90
C GLU A 259 -13.80 -14.06 -15.95
N MET A 260 -13.00 -13.09 -15.52
CA MET A 260 -11.53 -13.18 -15.46
C MET A 260 -11.05 -13.05 -14.02
N SER A 261 -10.17 -13.94 -13.58
CA SER A 261 -9.60 -13.92 -12.23
C SER A 261 -8.46 -12.93 -12.05
N GLY A 262 -7.89 -12.44 -13.17
CA GLY A 262 -6.68 -11.61 -13.17
C GLY A 262 -5.38 -12.42 -13.04
N ILE A 263 -4.30 -11.91 -13.61
CA ILE A 263 -3.00 -12.61 -13.64
C ILE A 263 -1.85 -11.85 -12.96
N ALA A 264 -2.06 -10.59 -12.56
CA ALA A 264 -0.99 -9.77 -11.97
C ALA A 264 -0.36 -10.41 -10.73
N GLY A 265 -1.17 -11.13 -9.93
CA GLY A 265 -0.69 -11.82 -8.73
C GLY A 265 0.24 -13.01 -9.00
N GLN A 266 0.19 -13.58 -10.21
CA GLN A 266 0.99 -14.71 -10.62
C GLN A 266 2.27 -14.31 -11.37
N LEU A 267 2.45 -13.02 -11.67
CA LEU A 267 3.55 -12.49 -12.48
C LEU A 267 4.55 -11.68 -11.66
N THR A 268 5.79 -11.71 -12.10
CA THR A 268 6.88 -10.86 -11.59
C THR A 268 7.81 -10.45 -12.73
N THR A 269 8.52 -9.34 -12.55
CA THR A 269 9.65 -8.94 -13.42
C THR A 269 11.01 -9.29 -12.81
N TRP A 270 11.03 -9.87 -11.60
CA TRP A 270 12.23 -10.14 -10.81
C TRP A 270 12.64 -11.61 -10.85
N GLY A 271 13.93 -11.88 -10.71
CA GLY A 271 14.45 -13.22 -10.56
C GLY A 271 14.88 -13.90 -11.85
N ASP A 272 15.31 -15.16 -11.72
CA ASP A 272 15.92 -15.97 -12.79
C ASP A 272 14.89 -16.87 -13.53
N GLY A 273 13.62 -16.80 -13.16
CA GLY A 273 12.53 -17.61 -13.72
C GLY A 273 12.32 -18.95 -13.02
N LYS A 274 13.13 -19.29 -12.01
CA LYS A 274 12.88 -20.48 -11.18
C LYS A 274 11.82 -20.18 -10.14
N ILE A 275 10.98 -21.17 -9.88
CA ILE A 275 9.83 -21.06 -8.97
C ILE A 275 10.19 -21.65 -7.60
N ASN A 276 9.82 -20.91 -6.55
CA ASN A 276 9.90 -21.42 -5.18
C ASN A 276 8.62 -22.20 -4.85
N PRO A 277 8.71 -23.52 -4.63
CA PRO A 277 7.53 -24.32 -4.32
C PRO A 277 6.88 -23.95 -2.98
N ASN A 278 7.55 -23.28 -2.05
CA ASN A 278 6.98 -22.82 -0.79
C ASN A 278 6.07 -21.60 -0.92
N SER A 279 6.21 -20.80 -1.96
CA SER A 279 5.47 -19.54 -2.12
C SER A 279 4.61 -19.47 -3.38
N ALA A 280 4.78 -20.41 -4.34
CA ALA A 280 4.02 -20.39 -5.59
C ALA A 280 2.54 -20.72 -5.36
N SER A 281 1.62 -20.03 -5.98
CA SER A 281 0.20 -20.35 -5.94
C SER A 281 -0.11 -21.62 -6.76
N ARG A 282 -1.31 -22.21 -6.56
CA ARG A 282 -1.75 -23.35 -7.36
C ARG A 282 -1.78 -23.00 -8.85
N GLU A 283 -2.20 -21.79 -9.21
CA GLU A 283 -2.27 -21.31 -10.58
C GLU A 283 -0.87 -21.25 -11.21
N VAL A 284 0.13 -20.73 -10.48
CA VAL A 284 1.53 -20.73 -10.92
C VAL A 284 2.06 -22.15 -11.11
N LEU A 285 1.79 -23.05 -10.17
CA LEU A 285 2.23 -24.45 -10.28
C LEU A 285 1.59 -25.17 -11.47
N ASN A 286 0.28 -24.98 -11.69
CA ASN A 286 -0.43 -25.56 -12.82
C ASN A 286 0.14 -25.09 -14.17
N SER A 287 0.54 -23.81 -14.27
CA SER A 287 1.10 -23.27 -15.52
C SER A 287 2.51 -23.79 -15.87
N LEU A 288 3.20 -24.46 -14.93
CA LEU A 288 4.52 -25.06 -15.18
C LEU A 288 4.50 -26.38 -15.95
N ASN A 289 3.36 -26.80 -16.47
CA ASN A 289 3.18 -28.05 -17.22
C ASN A 289 3.63 -29.30 -16.43
N ILE A 290 3.40 -29.30 -15.11
CA ILE A 290 3.55 -30.47 -14.23
C ILE A 290 2.20 -31.15 -14.01
N SER A 291 2.21 -32.42 -13.56
CA SER A 291 0.94 -33.12 -13.33
C SER A 291 0.19 -32.55 -12.11
N GLU A 292 -1.16 -32.64 -12.16
CA GLU A 292 -2.01 -32.21 -11.06
C GLU A 292 -1.66 -32.92 -9.73
N GLU A 293 -1.30 -34.22 -9.81
CA GLU A 293 -0.86 -34.98 -8.65
C GLU A 293 0.44 -34.41 -8.05
N MET A 294 1.35 -33.85 -8.87
CA MET A 294 2.55 -33.17 -8.39
C MET A 294 2.22 -31.84 -7.74
N VAL A 295 1.29 -31.07 -8.31
CA VAL A 295 0.80 -29.82 -7.72
C VAL A 295 0.23 -30.09 -6.33
N ASP A 296 -0.67 -31.08 -6.22
CA ASP A 296 -1.25 -31.45 -4.94
C ASP A 296 -0.19 -31.92 -3.93
N ALA A 297 0.77 -32.73 -4.37
CA ALA A 297 1.86 -33.18 -3.50
C ALA A 297 2.74 -32.03 -2.99
N ILE A 298 2.99 -30.99 -3.81
CA ILE A 298 3.71 -29.78 -3.40
C ILE A 298 2.90 -29.01 -2.36
N LEU A 299 1.59 -28.82 -2.62
CA LEU A 299 0.72 -28.07 -1.71
C LEU A 299 0.52 -28.78 -0.36
N ASP A 300 0.40 -30.13 -0.38
CA ASP A 300 0.32 -30.92 0.84
C ASP A 300 1.63 -30.90 1.63
N ALA A 301 2.79 -30.99 0.94
CA ALA A 301 4.09 -30.97 1.60
C ALA A 301 4.42 -29.64 2.28
N ARG A 302 3.81 -28.53 1.86
CA ARG A 302 3.96 -27.22 2.52
C ARG A 302 3.35 -27.16 3.92
N LEU A 303 2.30 -27.94 4.15
CA LEU A 303 1.54 -27.95 5.40
C LEU A 303 2.24 -28.76 6.51
N GLY A 304 3.46 -29.24 6.24
CA GLY A 304 4.21 -30.04 7.20
C GLY A 304 3.55 -31.38 7.53
N LEU A 305 3.86 -31.92 8.68
CA LEU A 305 3.37 -33.22 9.14
C LEU A 305 1.98 -33.17 9.75
N ASP A 306 1.60 -32.01 10.28
CA ASP A 306 0.31 -31.84 10.96
C ASP A 306 -0.81 -31.44 9.98
N GLY A 307 -0.48 -30.99 8.77
CA GLY A 307 -1.42 -30.58 7.73
C GLY A 307 -2.20 -29.31 8.03
N GLU A 308 -1.70 -28.47 8.96
CA GLU A 308 -2.30 -27.20 9.35
C GLU A 308 -1.38 -26.04 8.92
N GLU A 309 -1.92 -25.01 8.22
CA GLU A 309 -1.19 -23.83 7.79
C GLU A 309 -0.85 -22.91 8.97
N GLY A 310 0.36 -22.39 9.03
CA GLY A 310 0.83 -21.43 10.03
C GLY A 310 1.55 -22.06 11.22
N THR A 311 1.98 -23.31 11.10
CA THR A 311 2.68 -24.04 12.16
C THR A 311 4.21 -24.02 11.99
N GLU A 312 4.96 -24.55 12.96
CA GLU A 312 6.42 -24.51 12.94
C GLU A 312 7.04 -25.45 11.92
N ASP A 313 6.34 -26.50 11.50
CA ASP A 313 6.80 -27.50 10.54
C ASP A 313 6.35 -27.19 9.10
N ASP A 314 5.75 -26.01 8.86
CA ASP A 314 5.40 -25.55 7.51
C ASP A 314 6.64 -25.36 6.64
N GLY A 315 6.49 -25.75 5.38
CA GLY A 315 7.47 -25.52 4.33
C GLY A 315 8.18 -26.78 3.85
N ILE A 316 8.46 -26.77 2.55
CA ILE A 316 9.20 -27.85 1.87
C ILE A 316 10.68 -27.67 2.21
N THR A 317 11.26 -28.66 2.88
CA THR A 317 12.69 -28.72 3.19
C THR A 317 13.50 -29.21 1.99
N GLN A 318 14.83 -29.20 2.09
CA GLN A 318 15.71 -29.76 1.06
C GLN A 318 15.52 -31.27 0.91
N GLU A 319 15.11 -31.97 1.98
CA GLU A 319 14.82 -33.43 1.94
C GLU A 319 13.51 -33.68 1.21
N ASP A 320 12.46 -32.90 1.48
CA ASP A 320 11.16 -33.00 0.81
C ASP A 320 11.28 -32.64 -0.67
N PHE A 321 12.08 -31.61 -1.01
CA PHE A 321 12.40 -31.25 -2.38
C PHE A 321 12.98 -32.42 -3.17
N ALA A 322 13.91 -33.14 -2.56
CA ALA A 322 14.51 -34.34 -3.17
C ALA A 322 13.53 -35.53 -3.20
N ALA A 323 12.72 -35.71 -2.16
CA ALA A 323 11.74 -36.79 -2.06
C ALA A 323 10.59 -36.63 -3.09
N LEU A 324 10.13 -35.42 -3.33
CA LEU A 324 9.16 -35.07 -4.36
C LEU A 324 9.75 -35.15 -5.78
N GLY A 325 11.08 -35.23 -5.92
CA GLY A 325 11.74 -35.29 -7.21
C GLY A 325 11.64 -34.00 -8.01
N LEU A 326 11.58 -32.85 -7.33
CA LEU A 326 11.49 -31.53 -7.97
C LEU A 326 12.77 -31.21 -8.75
N SER A 327 12.58 -30.77 -10.01
CA SER A 327 13.72 -30.41 -10.86
C SER A 327 14.33 -29.07 -10.44
N GLY A 328 15.62 -29.04 -10.13
CA GLY A 328 16.36 -27.82 -9.86
C GLY A 328 16.51 -26.87 -11.05
N ASP A 329 16.09 -27.27 -12.26
CA ASP A 329 16.01 -26.39 -13.42
C ASP A 329 14.76 -25.49 -13.38
N VAL A 330 13.65 -26.01 -12.82
CA VAL A 330 12.36 -25.34 -12.69
C VAL A 330 12.17 -24.73 -11.31
N PHE A 331 12.55 -25.48 -10.26
CA PHE A 331 12.30 -25.12 -8.87
C PHE A 331 13.56 -24.73 -8.11
N THR A 332 13.38 -23.93 -7.08
CA THR A 332 14.44 -23.55 -6.13
C THR A 332 13.85 -23.18 -4.77
N LEU A 333 14.48 -23.62 -3.68
CA LEU A 333 14.15 -23.16 -2.33
C LEU A 333 14.89 -21.88 -1.95
N LYS A 334 15.87 -21.44 -2.77
CA LYS A 334 16.67 -20.26 -2.45
C LYS A 334 15.90 -18.98 -2.80
N PRO A 335 15.49 -18.20 -1.79
CA PRO A 335 14.92 -16.90 -2.03
C PRO A 335 16.01 -15.94 -2.54
N GLU A 336 15.62 -14.98 -3.39
CA GLU A 336 16.52 -13.96 -3.91
C GLU A 336 15.91 -12.57 -3.77
N TYR A 337 14.66 -12.42 -4.15
CA TYR A 337 13.90 -11.20 -4.03
C TYR A 337 12.66 -11.46 -3.19
N VAL A 338 12.36 -10.51 -2.30
CA VAL A 338 11.22 -10.58 -1.41
C VAL A 338 10.36 -9.33 -1.57
N THR A 339 9.05 -9.52 -1.59
CA THR A 339 8.06 -8.46 -1.48
C THR A 339 7.67 -8.33 -0.02
N VAL A 340 7.89 -7.16 0.54
CA VAL A 340 7.46 -6.78 1.88
C VAL A 340 6.23 -5.90 1.75
N ILE A 341 5.12 -6.35 2.32
CA ILE A 341 3.89 -5.58 2.43
C ILE A 341 3.68 -5.28 3.91
N SER A 342 3.76 -4.00 4.25
CA SER A 342 3.56 -3.52 5.61
C SER A 342 2.31 -2.65 5.69
N GLU A 343 1.35 -3.06 6.50
CA GLU A 343 0.12 -2.34 6.75
C GLU A 343 0.12 -1.80 8.18
N GLY A 344 0.01 -0.48 8.31
CA GLY A 344 -0.22 0.21 9.56
C GLY A 344 -1.69 0.56 9.73
N SER A 345 -2.33 0.15 10.82
CA SER A 345 -3.76 0.42 11.06
C SER A 345 -3.97 1.18 12.36
N VAL A 346 -4.76 2.27 12.33
CA VAL A 346 -5.13 3.07 13.50
C VAL A 346 -6.59 3.53 13.42
N GLY A 347 -7.43 2.97 14.29
CA GLY A 347 -8.82 3.39 14.43
C GLY A 347 -9.63 3.34 13.13
N GLY A 348 -9.41 2.29 12.32
CA GLY A 348 -10.10 2.02 11.08
C GLY A 348 -9.55 2.77 9.85
N LEU A 349 -8.41 3.44 9.98
CA LEU A 349 -7.62 3.97 8.87
C LEU A 349 -6.39 3.09 8.70
N THR A 350 -6.10 2.71 7.47
CA THR A 350 -4.94 1.90 7.08
C THR A 350 -4.04 2.68 6.15
N SER A 351 -2.77 2.38 6.19
CA SER A 351 -1.76 2.80 5.24
C SER A 351 -0.91 1.59 4.91
N THR A 352 -0.68 1.35 3.64
CA THR A 352 0.05 0.18 3.14
C THR A 352 1.31 0.62 2.42
N ILE A 353 2.43 -0.05 2.69
CA ILE A 353 3.68 0.12 1.97
C ILE A 353 4.05 -1.23 1.37
N SER A 354 4.19 -1.26 0.05
CA SER A 354 4.73 -2.40 -0.68
C SER A 354 6.15 -2.11 -1.16
N SER A 355 7.08 -2.97 -0.88
CA SER A 355 8.48 -2.79 -1.24
C SER A 355 9.15 -4.12 -1.59
N ILE A 356 10.11 -4.08 -2.54
CA ILE A 356 10.89 -5.25 -2.95
C ILE A 356 12.33 -5.07 -2.51
N PHE A 357 12.87 -6.11 -1.89
CA PHE A 357 14.26 -6.17 -1.42
C PHE A 357 14.99 -7.36 -2.02
N LYS A 358 16.30 -7.20 -2.21
CA LYS A 358 17.18 -8.31 -2.51
C LYS A 358 17.75 -8.90 -1.23
N LEU A 359 17.66 -10.22 -1.09
CA LEU A 359 18.22 -10.95 0.04
C LEU A 359 19.76 -11.07 -0.03
N GLY A 360 20.40 -11.23 1.12
CA GLY A 360 21.84 -11.39 1.24
C GLY A 360 22.63 -10.09 1.30
N GLU A 361 21.95 -8.94 1.38
CA GLU A 361 22.58 -7.64 1.63
C GLU A 361 22.50 -7.30 3.12
N LYS A 362 23.62 -6.81 3.71
CA LYS A 362 23.67 -6.44 5.16
C LYS A 362 22.75 -5.27 5.50
N GLU A 363 22.56 -4.37 4.55
CA GLU A 363 21.64 -3.23 4.64
C GLU A 363 20.79 -3.23 3.37
N PRO A 364 19.68 -4.01 3.35
CA PRO A 364 18.86 -4.12 2.16
C PRO A 364 18.21 -2.77 1.83
N ALA A 365 18.51 -2.27 0.63
CA ALA A 365 17.87 -1.10 0.06
C ALA A 365 16.62 -1.53 -0.74
N PRO A 366 15.51 -0.77 -0.68
CA PRO A 366 14.35 -1.07 -1.50
C PRO A 366 14.67 -0.88 -2.98
N LEU A 367 14.38 -1.89 -3.79
CA LEU A 367 14.46 -1.84 -5.25
C LEU A 367 13.18 -1.27 -5.85
N PHE A 368 12.06 -1.48 -5.18
CA PHE A 368 10.75 -0.95 -5.52
C PHE A 368 10.09 -0.42 -4.24
N TRP A 369 9.29 0.65 -4.37
CA TRP A 369 8.56 1.25 -3.25
C TRP A 369 7.25 1.86 -3.72
N LEU A 370 6.15 1.46 -3.10
CA LEU A 370 4.80 1.97 -3.34
C LEU A 370 4.11 2.24 -2.01
N GLU A 371 3.51 3.42 -1.86
CA GLU A 371 2.69 3.82 -0.70
C GLU A 371 1.22 4.01 -1.15
N GLU A 372 0.27 3.39 -0.41
CA GLU A 372 -1.17 3.45 -0.66
C GLU A 372 -1.97 3.94 0.55
#